data_a2f0f3e893796529cba5b64984538166
#
_entry.id   a2f0f3e893796529cba5b64984538166
#
_cell.length_a   1.000
_cell.length_b   1.000
_cell.length_c   1.000
_cell.angle_alpha   90.00
_cell.angle_beta   90.00
_cell.angle_gamma   90.00
#
_symmetry.space_group_name_H-M   'P 1'
#
loop_
_entity.id
_entity.type
_entity.pdbx_description
1 polymer ?
#
loop_
_entity_poly.entity_id
_entity_poly.type
_entity_poly.pdbx_seq_one_letter_code
_entity_poly.pdbx_strand_id
1 'polypeptide(L)'
;MARSYPFVFIFLATALCIVSAYYLHFPFNLCADTEADYLDSARVIRVHVLEPPVSKPYGYMLSVRLLSMYEADSVRLLSQQALLRLETDTAHAVVPQTGDILLVRTRVVRPHALFKGDFDYGRYLRLQHKVGIAYVRSSQCRTIGNVPVRTLRAKAAACQQRLVRRYADAGLFGSALAFVSAITLGEKDELDSSLRQSFAAAGAAHVLAVSGLHTGIIYAVVVALLTFFGRRRPLYEQRLRRALLSAAILLIMWAYAFVTGLSPSVLRAVLMLTIVQVGWVLRRQAISLNTLAAAACICLFADPLSLFSVSFQLSFSAVLGILLFVPYLNSLWPAERKSVRYVRDVITVSIAAVAGTLPVTLYYYGQVARYFLLTNLVVLPAAFVLVVLGIATLVLAHTLLGTWLAAALQLLSTWLCRYVEWIEHLSGATLQLTVTPWMVMCLVLCLLCSYLFIRKRRLVWAIVCVVVMAGFCVSHVYDAREAAQQQTFAVRGRVLYYKHGESIDSYKLENKFTFFRFGETDYVYALYVSGKKYKALQDYCAERQITIVENR
;
A
#
# COMPACT_ATOMS: atom_id res chain seq x y z
N MET A 1 -18.04 28.47 8.44
CA MET A 1 -17.35 27.24 7.97
C MET A 1 -18.00 25.94 8.46
N ALA A 2 -18.26 25.77 9.75
CA ALA A 2 -18.84 24.51 10.27
C ALA A 2 -20.19 24.12 9.62
N ARG A 3 -21.06 25.09 9.31
CA ARG A 3 -22.35 24.84 8.63
C ARG A 3 -22.20 24.39 7.17
N SER A 4 -21.09 24.73 6.50
CA SER A 4 -20.83 24.37 5.09
C SER A 4 -20.12 23.02 4.93
N TYR A 5 -19.35 22.60 5.93
CA TYR A 5 -18.51 21.40 5.87
C TYR A 5 -18.57 20.57 7.17
N PRO A 6 -19.76 20.07 7.59
CA PRO A 6 -19.91 19.37 8.86
C PRO A 6 -19.05 18.09 8.95
N PHE A 7 -18.95 17.30 7.89
CA PHE A 7 -18.17 16.07 7.89
C PHE A 7 -16.67 16.29 7.94
N VAL A 8 -16.15 17.44 7.48
CA VAL A 8 -14.74 17.81 7.64
C VAL A 8 -14.39 17.96 9.12
N PHE A 9 -15.26 18.64 9.90
CA PHE A 9 -15.05 18.79 11.34
C PHE A 9 -15.18 17.46 12.08
N ILE A 10 -16.18 16.63 11.73
CA ILE A 10 -16.33 15.29 12.29
C ILE A 10 -15.09 14.45 11.99
N PHE A 11 -14.59 14.47 10.76
CA PHE A 11 -13.38 13.76 10.37
C PHE A 11 -12.16 14.20 11.19
N LEU A 12 -11.93 15.51 11.31
CA LEU A 12 -10.80 16.05 12.08
C LEU A 12 -10.90 15.67 13.56
N ALA A 13 -12.09 15.77 14.16
CA ALA A 13 -12.30 15.34 15.54
C ALA A 13 -12.08 13.83 15.72
N THR A 14 -12.63 13.00 14.82
CA THR A 14 -12.45 11.54 14.86
C THR A 14 -10.99 11.17 14.68
N ALA A 15 -10.29 11.78 13.72
CA ALA A 15 -8.86 11.55 13.49
C ALA A 15 -8.03 11.94 14.72
N LEU A 16 -8.32 13.09 15.33
CA LEU A 16 -7.65 13.54 16.55
C LEU A 16 -7.88 12.57 17.72
N CYS A 17 -9.11 12.11 17.93
CA CYS A 17 -9.43 11.10 18.95
C CYS A 17 -8.69 9.79 18.72
N ILE A 18 -8.62 9.30 17.46
CA ILE A 18 -7.89 8.08 17.10
C ILE A 18 -6.39 8.26 17.34
N VAL A 19 -5.81 9.40 16.92
CA VAL A 19 -4.39 9.70 17.15
C VAL A 19 -4.10 9.78 18.65
N SER A 20 -4.93 10.51 19.42
CA SER A 20 -4.78 10.62 20.86
C SER A 20 -4.90 9.26 21.54
N ALA A 21 -5.90 8.45 21.19
CA ALA A 21 -6.05 7.10 21.71
C ALA A 21 -4.84 6.23 21.34
N TYR A 22 -4.36 6.31 20.10
CA TYR A 22 -3.20 5.56 19.66
C TYR A 22 -1.92 5.92 20.43
N TYR A 23 -1.65 7.18 20.71
CA TYR A 23 -0.44 7.60 21.41
C TYR A 23 -0.57 7.63 22.94
N LEU A 24 -1.76 7.84 23.51
CA LEU A 24 -1.96 7.97 24.96
C LEU A 24 -2.36 6.64 25.62
N HIS A 25 -3.18 5.82 24.94
CA HIS A 25 -3.72 4.56 25.49
C HIS A 25 -3.08 3.33 24.86
N PHE A 26 -2.23 3.54 23.88
CA PHE A 26 -1.47 2.54 23.16
C PHE A 26 0.04 2.67 23.42
N PRO A 27 0.50 2.48 24.64
CA PRO A 27 1.77 1.83 24.80
C PRO A 27 1.55 0.39 24.33
N PHE A 28 1.28 0.20 23.02
CA PHE A 28 1.51 -1.03 22.29
C PHE A 28 0.70 -2.31 22.62
N ASN A 29 -0.42 -2.25 23.36
CA ASN A 29 -1.16 -3.41 23.81
C ASN A 29 -2.49 -3.67 23.11
N LEU A 30 -2.59 -3.51 21.78
CA LEU A 30 -3.74 -4.04 21.01
C LEU A 30 -3.70 -5.56 20.79
N CYS A 31 -2.57 -6.18 20.99
CA CYS A 31 -2.45 -7.57 21.40
C CYS A 31 -1.71 -7.50 22.73
N ALA A 32 -2.34 -7.89 23.81
CA ALA A 32 -1.72 -7.91 25.10
C ALA A 32 -0.30 -8.49 24.97
N ASP A 33 0.74 -7.72 25.36
CA ASP A 33 2.13 -8.18 25.29
C ASP A 33 2.31 -9.48 26.06
N THR A 34 1.45 -9.71 27.06
CA THR A 34 1.34 -10.95 27.84
C THR A 34 0.96 -12.17 27.00
N GLU A 35 0.17 -12.05 25.91
CA GLU A 35 -0.13 -13.20 25.05
C GLU A 35 0.93 -13.46 23.98
N ALA A 36 1.77 -12.48 23.65
CA ALA A 36 2.76 -12.62 22.59
C ALA A 36 4.05 -13.29 23.05
N ASP A 37 4.42 -13.16 24.31
CA ASP A 37 5.60 -13.81 24.88
C ASP A 37 5.49 -15.34 24.82
N TYR A 38 4.26 -15.89 24.82
CA TYR A 38 4.04 -17.34 24.65
C TYR A 38 4.35 -17.84 23.24
N LEU A 39 4.27 -16.98 22.24
CA LEU A 39 4.47 -17.34 20.84
C LEU A 39 5.94 -17.31 20.42
N ASP A 40 6.84 -16.79 21.28
CA ASP A 40 8.28 -16.71 20.99
C ASP A 40 9.03 -18.03 21.14
N SER A 41 8.46 -19.02 21.83
CA SER A 41 9.03 -20.37 21.93
C SER A 41 8.48 -21.29 20.83
N ALA A 42 9.34 -22.18 20.28
CA ALA A 42 8.92 -23.14 19.27
C ALA A 42 7.93 -24.16 19.87
N ARG A 43 6.68 -24.10 19.46
CA ARG A 43 5.59 -24.95 19.95
C ARG A 43 4.81 -25.54 18.79
N VAL A 44 3.96 -26.51 19.10
CA VAL A 44 3.02 -27.06 18.14
C VAL A 44 1.76 -26.20 18.14
N ILE A 45 1.44 -25.63 17.00
CA ILE A 45 0.31 -24.70 16.83
C ILE A 45 -0.63 -25.26 15.77
N ARG A 46 -1.92 -25.28 16.06
CA ARG A 46 -2.97 -25.59 15.10
C ARG A 46 -3.44 -24.30 14.44
N VAL A 47 -3.36 -24.25 13.11
CA VAL A 47 -3.70 -23.05 12.33
C VAL A 47 -4.70 -23.37 11.23
N HIS A 48 -5.55 -22.39 10.89
CA HIS A 48 -6.55 -22.48 9.83
C HIS A 48 -6.19 -21.51 8.72
N VAL A 49 -6.06 -21.98 7.49
CA VAL A 49 -5.72 -21.17 6.31
C VAL A 49 -6.95 -20.37 5.87
N LEU A 50 -6.86 -19.05 5.91
CA LEU A 50 -7.99 -18.15 5.66
C LEU A 50 -8.11 -17.71 4.21
N GLU A 51 -6.98 -17.54 3.52
CA GLU A 51 -6.89 -16.99 2.16
C GLU A 51 -6.08 -17.95 1.28
N PRO A 52 -6.22 -17.88 -0.05
CA PRO A 52 -5.40 -18.68 -0.96
C PRO A 52 -3.91 -18.48 -0.72
N PRO A 53 -3.09 -19.54 -0.83
CA PRO A 53 -1.64 -19.45 -0.68
C PRO A 53 -1.04 -18.55 -1.77
N VAL A 54 -0.15 -17.66 -1.38
CA VAL A 54 0.60 -16.79 -2.28
C VAL A 54 1.95 -17.42 -2.57
N SER A 55 2.24 -17.73 -3.84
CA SER A 55 3.53 -18.25 -4.26
C SER A 55 4.63 -17.21 -4.12
N LYS A 56 5.79 -17.61 -3.60
CA LYS A 56 7.00 -16.80 -3.42
C LYS A 56 8.23 -17.62 -3.83
N PRO A 57 9.38 -17.02 -4.16
CA PRO A 57 10.58 -17.75 -4.55
C PRO A 57 11.06 -18.79 -3.53
N TYR A 58 10.72 -18.63 -2.26
CA TYR A 58 11.07 -19.53 -1.15
C TYR A 58 9.97 -20.56 -0.80
N GLY A 59 8.82 -20.55 -1.49
CA GLY A 59 7.67 -21.41 -1.18
C GLY A 59 6.36 -20.64 -1.14
N TYR A 60 5.60 -20.73 -0.03
CA TYR A 60 4.26 -20.12 0.07
C TYR A 60 4.13 -19.21 1.28
N MET A 61 3.41 -18.10 1.09
CA MET A 61 2.96 -17.22 2.17
C MET A 61 1.47 -17.44 2.40
N LEU A 62 1.09 -17.77 3.63
CA LEU A 62 -0.28 -18.10 4.03
C LEU A 62 -0.79 -17.08 5.06
N SER A 63 -2.02 -16.62 4.90
CA SER A 63 -2.74 -15.89 5.93
C SER A 63 -3.51 -16.88 6.78
N VAL A 64 -3.16 -17.01 8.06
CA VAL A 64 -3.69 -18.05 8.93
C VAL A 64 -4.34 -17.47 10.19
N ARG A 65 -5.33 -18.17 10.73
CA ARG A 65 -5.85 -17.97 12.08
C ARG A 65 -5.25 -19.02 12.99
N LEU A 66 -4.65 -18.59 14.07
CA LEU A 66 -4.19 -19.46 15.15
C LEU A 66 -5.42 -19.99 15.89
N LEU A 67 -5.58 -21.30 16.01
CA LEU A 67 -6.73 -21.93 16.68
C LEU A 67 -6.38 -22.38 18.09
N SER A 68 -5.28 -23.12 18.22
CA SER A 68 -4.81 -23.62 19.51
C SER A 68 -3.31 -23.81 19.50
N MET A 69 -2.71 -23.68 20.66
CA MET A 69 -1.30 -23.95 20.93
C MET A 69 -1.23 -25.06 21.96
N TYR A 70 -0.39 -26.04 21.67
CA TYR A 70 -0.17 -27.20 22.54
C TYR A 70 1.05 -26.95 23.42
N GLU A 71 0.84 -26.96 24.72
CA GLU A 71 1.87 -27.00 25.76
C GLU A 71 1.93 -28.41 26.34
N ALA A 72 2.99 -28.76 27.11
CA ALA A 72 3.20 -30.13 27.58
C ALA A 72 1.95 -30.72 28.26
N ASP A 73 1.24 -29.94 29.10
CA ASP A 73 0.09 -30.37 29.89
C ASP A 73 -1.20 -29.59 29.63
N SER A 74 -1.21 -28.67 28.65
CA SER A 74 -2.37 -27.80 28.40
C SER A 74 -2.55 -27.46 26.92
N VAL A 75 -3.79 -27.15 26.55
CA VAL A 75 -4.13 -26.63 25.24
C VAL A 75 -4.69 -25.23 25.41
N ARG A 76 -3.98 -24.24 24.88
CA ARG A 76 -4.45 -22.85 24.90
C ARG A 76 -5.17 -22.53 23.59
N LEU A 77 -6.39 -22.05 23.70
CA LEU A 77 -7.16 -21.58 22.54
C LEU A 77 -6.68 -20.18 22.13
N LEU A 78 -6.54 -19.97 20.83
CA LEU A 78 -6.11 -18.72 20.20
C LEU A 78 -7.15 -18.31 19.16
N SER A 79 -7.26 -16.99 18.90
CA SER A 79 -8.17 -16.46 17.86
C SER A 79 -7.50 -15.48 16.92
N GLN A 80 -6.21 -15.25 17.10
CA GLN A 80 -5.42 -14.22 16.43
C GLN A 80 -5.07 -14.63 15.00
N GLN A 81 -4.80 -13.65 14.14
CA GLN A 81 -4.30 -13.89 12.79
C GLN A 81 -2.79 -13.68 12.72
N ALA A 82 -2.12 -14.50 11.90
CA ALA A 82 -0.69 -14.42 11.65
C ALA A 82 -0.39 -14.69 10.18
N LEU A 83 0.82 -14.32 9.74
CA LEU A 83 1.38 -14.81 8.48
C LEU A 83 2.18 -16.07 8.75
N LEU A 84 2.05 -17.06 7.88
CA LEU A 84 2.85 -18.27 7.90
C LEU A 84 3.65 -18.35 6.59
N ARG A 85 4.97 -18.30 6.70
CA ARG A 85 5.90 -18.53 5.60
C ARG A 85 6.27 -20.00 5.58
N LEU A 86 5.76 -20.71 4.57
CA LEU A 86 6.05 -22.12 4.35
C LEU A 86 7.20 -22.24 3.35
N GLU A 87 8.35 -22.73 3.80
CA GLU A 87 9.50 -23.03 2.95
C GLU A 87 9.37 -24.45 2.40
N THR A 88 9.41 -24.58 1.08
CA THR A 88 9.27 -25.86 0.38
C THR A 88 10.63 -26.35 -0.08
N ASP A 89 11.09 -27.46 0.50
CA ASP A 89 12.41 -28.04 0.18
C ASP A 89 12.38 -28.98 -1.04
N THR A 90 11.18 -29.35 -1.54
CA THR A 90 11.03 -30.34 -2.63
C THR A 90 9.89 -30.00 -3.57
N ALA A 91 10.02 -30.39 -4.83
CA ALA A 91 9.01 -30.23 -5.88
C ALA A 91 7.67 -30.96 -5.59
N HIS A 92 7.61 -31.80 -4.56
CA HIS A 92 6.44 -32.59 -4.18
C HIS A 92 5.74 -32.11 -2.90
N ALA A 93 6.05 -30.92 -2.41
CA ALA A 93 5.38 -30.39 -1.22
C ALA A 93 3.90 -30.13 -1.53
N VAL A 94 3.02 -30.69 -0.72
CA VAL A 94 1.57 -30.45 -0.82
C VAL A 94 1.31 -28.97 -0.54
N VAL A 95 0.76 -28.27 -1.53
CA VAL A 95 0.38 -26.85 -1.40
C VAL A 95 -0.87 -26.77 -0.54
N PRO A 96 -0.83 -26.12 0.64
CA PRO A 96 -2.02 -25.94 1.46
C PRO A 96 -3.09 -25.16 0.71
N GLN A 97 -4.34 -25.54 0.89
CA GLN A 97 -5.49 -24.88 0.29
C GLN A 97 -6.23 -24.01 1.31
N THR A 98 -7.05 -23.09 0.81
CA THR A 98 -7.95 -22.31 1.66
C THR A 98 -8.90 -23.23 2.41
N GLY A 99 -8.97 -23.09 3.73
CA GLY A 99 -9.77 -23.93 4.60
C GLY A 99 -8.98 -25.07 5.27
N ASP A 100 -7.75 -25.34 4.84
CA ASP A 100 -6.95 -26.37 5.48
C ASP A 100 -6.63 -26.02 6.93
N ILE A 101 -6.72 -27.01 7.78
CA ILE A 101 -6.23 -26.97 9.15
C ILE A 101 -4.88 -27.64 9.17
N LEU A 102 -3.86 -26.85 9.51
CA LEU A 102 -2.48 -27.30 9.59
C LEU A 102 -2.04 -27.41 11.04
N LEU A 103 -1.28 -28.45 11.33
CA LEU A 103 -0.51 -28.58 12.56
C LEU A 103 0.94 -28.23 12.22
N VAL A 104 1.46 -27.19 12.86
CA VAL A 104 2.80 -26.66 12.56
C VAL A 104 3.62 -26.54 13.82
N ARG A 105 4.89 -26.96 13.74
CA ARG A 105 5.86 -26.74 14.83
C ARG A 105 6.69 -25.50 14.53
N THR A 106 6.37 -24.41 15.20
CA THR A 106 6.97 -23.11 14.92
C THR A 106 6.86 -22.16 16.09
N ARG A 107 7.49 -21.00 15.94
CA ARG A 107 7.26 -19.81 16.78
C ARG A 107 6.72 -18.67 15.91
N VAL A 108 5.86 -17.85 16.47
CA VAL A 108 5.40 -16.64 15.81
C VAL A 108 6.30 -15.47 16.24
N VAL A 109 7.07 -14.95 15.32
CA VAL A 109 8.04 -13.87 15.58
C VAL A 109 7.40 -12.55 15.21
N ARG A 110 7.58 -11.54 16.05
CA ARG A 110 7.28 -10.13 15.71
C ARG A 110 8.53 -9.51 15.09
N PRO A 111 8.53 -9.22 13.79
CA PRO A 111 9.64 -8.52 13.20
C PRO A 111 9.67 -7.08 13.72
N HIS A 112 10.85 -6.62 14.13
CA HIS A 112 11.11 -5.23 14.48
C HIS A 112 12.09 -4.63 13.47
N ALA A 113 12.05 -3.32 13.26
CA ALA A 113 13.06 -2.63 12.49
C ALA A 113 14.45 -2.85 13.13
N LEU A 114 15.47 -3.10 12.32
CA LEU A 114 16.84 -3.31 12.79
C LEU A 114 17.50 -1.98 13.18
N PHE A 115 17.22 -0.93 12.42
CA PHE A 115 17.77 0.40 12.62
C PHE A 115 16.66 1.44 12.76
N LYS A 116 16.95 2.51 13.49
CA LYS A 116 16.06 3.66 13.61
C LYS A 116 15.86 4.30 12.22
N GLY A 117 14.62 4.35 11.74
CA GLY A 117 14.27 4.86 10.42
C GLY A 117 14.01 3.79 9.36
N ASP A 118 14.35 2.52 9.61
CA ASP A 118 13.97 1.42 8.74
C ASP A 118 12.47 1.13 8.80
N PHE A 119 11.96 0.46 7.77
CA PHE A 119 10.56 0.06 7.69
C PHE A 119 10.23 -0.95 8.81
N ASP A 120 9.35 -0.56 9.74
CA ASP A 120 8.86 -1.43 10.80
C ASP A 120 7.79 -2.39 10.26
N TYR A 121 8.23 -3.57 9.85
CA TYR A 121 7.35 -4.62 9.34
C TYR A 121 6.38 -5.15 10.41
N GLY A 122 6.77 -5.15 11.67
CA GLY A 122 5.89 -5.53 12.78
C GLY A 122 4.74 -4.54 12.96
N ARG A 123 5.02 -3.24 12.88
CA ARG A 123 3.98 -2.21 12.85
C ARG A 123 3.04 -2.39 11.66
N TYR A 124 3.58 -2.68 10.49
CA TYR A 124 2.78 -2.94 9.29
C TYR A 124 1.84 -4.13 9.46
N LEU A 125 2.30 -5.24 10.08
CA LEU A 125 1.47 -6.41 10.37
C LEU A 125 0.36 -6.09 11.38
N ARG A 126 0.68 -5.35 12.45
CA ARG A 126 -0.31 -4.90 13.44
C ARG A 126 -1.43 -4.08 12.81
N LEU A 127 -1.09 -3.17 11.89
CA LEU A 127 -2.08 -2.39 11.13
C LEU A 127 -2.97 -3.28 10.24
N GLN A 128 -2.56 -4.51 9.96
CA GLN A 128 -3.35 -5.54 9.28
C GLN A 128 -4.02 -6.53 10.24
N HIS A 129 -4.07 -6.25 11.53
CA HIS A 129 -4.59 -7.14 12.57
C HIS A 129 -3.88 -8.50 12.65
N LYS A 130 -2.58 -8.56 12.28
CA LYS A 130 -1.74 -9.76 12.33
C LYS A 130 -0.72 -9.65 13.46
N VAL A 131 -0.60 -10.71 14.24
CA VAL A 131 0.28 -10.75 15.43
C VAL A 131 1.75 -10.82 15.06
N GLY A 132 2.08 -11.52 13.97
CA GLY A 132 3.47 -11.72 13.55
C GLY A 132 3.59 -12.67 12.37
N ILE A 133 4.80 -13.18 12.17
CA ILE A 133 5.15 -14.18 11.14
C ILE A 133 5.64 -15.46 11.79
N ALA A 134 5.15 -16.60 11.30
CA ALA A 134 5.66 -17.92 11.59
C ALA A 134 6.48 -18.45 10.41
N TYR A 135 7.66 -18.98 10.67
CA TYR A 135 8.52 -19.60 9.67
C TYR A 135 8.46 -21.12 9.83
N VAL A 136 8.03 -21.83 8.79
CA VAL A 136 7.78 -23.29 8.84
C VAL A 136 8.41 -23.93 7.61
N ARG A 137 9.10 -25.04 7.79
CA ARG A 137 9.53 -25.93 6.70
C ARG A 137 8.44 -26.95 6.40
N SER A 138 8.36 -27.44 5.17
CA SER A 138 7.38 -28.47 4.77
C SER A 138 7.40 -29.68 5.69
N SER A 139 8.56 -30.10 6.18
CA SER A 139 8.72 -31.23 7.13
C SER A 139 8.09 -30.99 8.52
N GLN A 140 7.85 -29.72 8.88
CA GLN A 140 7.26 -29.29 10.16
C GLN A 140 5.77 -28.95 10.04
N CYS A 141 5.18 -29.18 8.87
CA CYS A 141 3.79 -28.86 8.56
C CYS A 141 3.02 -30.13 8.19
N ARG A 142 1.88 -30.36 8.85
CA ARG A 142 0.99 -31.46 8.53
C ARG A 142 -0.45 -30.99 8.42
N THR A 143 -1.10 -31.29 7.31
CA THR A 143 -2.54 -31.07 7.16
C THR A 143 -3.31 -32.11 7.95
N ILE A 144 -4.21 -31.68 8.83
CA ILE A 144 -5.01 -32.57 9.70
C ILE A 144 -6.50 -32.53 9.35
N GLY A 145 -6.95 -31.60 8.51
CA GLY A 145 -8.33 -31.52 8.07
C GLY A 145 -8.56 -30.30 7.19
N ASN A 146 -9.77 -30.18 6.70
CA ASN A 146 -10.22 -29.00 5.95
C ASN A 146 -11.56 -28.53 6.50
N VAL A 147 -11.67 -27.23 6.82
CA VAL A 147 -12.91 -26.56 7.21
C VAL A 147 -13.12 -25.39 6.27
N PRO A 148 -14.16 -25.40 5.45
CA PRO A 148 -14.34 -24.36 4.45
C PRO A 148 -14.50 -22.97 5.06
N VAL A 149 -13.73 -22.01 4.58
CA VAL A 149 -13.79 -20.62 5.01
C VAL A 149 -15.00 -19.95 4.33
N ARG A 150 -16.02 -19.60 5.13
CA ARG A 150 -17.28 -19.02 4.63
C ARG A 150 -17.27 -17.47 4.60
N THR A 151 -16.11 -16.83 4.72
CA THR A 151 -16.02 -15.35 4.69
C THR A 151 -16.25 -14.81 3.28
N LEU A 152 -16.85 -13.62 3.18
CA LEU A 152 -17.03 -12.94 1.89
C LEU A 152 -15.70 -12.71 1.19
N ARG A 153 -14.65 -12.42 1.96
CA ARG A 153 -13.29 -12.19 1.42
C ARG A 153 -12.69 -13.44 0.79
N ALA A 154 -12.84 -14.61 1.43
CA ALA A 154 -12.39 -15.88 0.85
C ALA A 154 -13.15 -16.22 -0.45
N LYS A 155 -14.47 -15.98 -0.49
CA LYS A 155 -15.27 -16.17 -1.70
C LYS A 155 -14.85 -15.21 -2.82
N ALA A 156 -14.56 -13.96 -2.48
CA ALA A 156 -14.08 -12.95 -3.42
C ALA A 156 -12.71 -13.34 -3.99
N ALA A 157 -11.76 -13.76 -3.15
CA ALA A 157 -10.45 -14.24 -3.58
C ALA A 157 -10.55 -15.47 -4.50
N ALA A 158 -11.42 -16.43 -4.16
CA ALA A 158 -11.66 -17.60 -5.02
C ALA A 158 -12.29 -17.21 -6.37
N CYS A 159 -13.19 -16.23 -6.39
CA CYS A 159 -13.76 -15.67 -7.64
C CYS A 159 -12.66 -15.00 -8.47
N GLN A 160 -11.83 -14.16 -7.86
CA GLN A 160 -10.71 -13.49 -8.50
C GLN A 160 -9.75 -14.48 -9.17
N GLN A 161 -9.31 -15.53 -8.44
CA GLN A 161 -8.43 -16.55 -9.00
C GLN A 161 -9.05 -17.32 -10.19
N ARG A 162 -10.37 -17.59 -10.15
CA ARG A 162 -11.05 -18.20 -11.31
C ARG A 162 -11.02 -17.29 -12.55
N LEU A 163 -11.13 -15.98 -12.36
CA LEU A 163 -11.06 -15.02 -13.45
C LEU A 163 -9.64 -14.85 -13.99
N VAL A 164 -8.62 -14.93 -13.13
CA VAL A 164 -7.20 -14.98 -13.58
C VAL A 164 -6.96 -16.21 -14.46
N ARG A 165 -7.46 -17.38 -14.07
CA ARG A 165 -7.38 -18.59 -14.92
C ARG A 165 -8.07 -18.40 -16.28
N ARG A 166 -9.22 -17.72 -16.32
CA ARG A 166 -9.88 -17.40 -17.59
C ARG A 166 -9.04 -16.52 -18.51
N TYR A 167 -8.22 -15.61 -17.98
CA TYR A 167 -7.26 -14.88 -18.79
C TYR A 167 -6.19 -15.79 -19.38
N ALA A 168 -5.65 -16.72 -18.59
CA ALA A 168 -4.69 -17.72 -19.06
C ALA A 168 -5.30 -18.62 -20.14
N ASP A 169 -6.54 -19.10 -19.93
CA ASP A 169 -7.29 -19.92 -20.91
C ASP A 169 -7.59 -19.15 -22.21
N ALA A 170 -7.77 -17.82 -22.13
CA ALA A 170 -7.95 -16.96 -23.30
C ALA A 170 -6.65 -16.68 -24.08
N GLY A 171 -5.47 -17.10 -23.53
CA GLY A 171 -4.18 -16.99 -24.19
C GLY A 171 -3.24 -15.90 -23.67
N LEU A 172 -3.52 -15.30 -22.50
CA LEU A 172 -2.55 -14.43 -21.83
C LEU A 172 -1.54 -15.29 -21.04
N PHE A 173 -0.27 -14.88 -21.05
CA PHE A 173 0.81 -15.58 -20.34
C PHE A 173 1.90 -14.64 -19.85
N GLY A 174 2.74 -15.13 -18.94
CA GLY A 174 3.92 -14.42 -18.42
C GLY A 174 3.61 -13.09 -17.72
N SER A 175 4.48 -12.11 -17.90
CA SER A 175 4.37 -10.77 -17.30
C SER A 175 3.10 -10.02 -17.71
N ALA A 176 2.59 -10.27 -18.92
CA ALA A 176 1.36 -9.65 -19.39
C ALA A 176 0.14 -10.17 -18.63
N LEU A 177 0.04 -11.49 -18.38
CA LEU A 177 -1.02 -12.06 -17.55
C LEU A 177 -0.98 -11.47 -16.14
N ALA A 178 0.20 -11.45 -15.50
CA ALA A 178 0.39 -10.87 -14.18
C ALA A 178 -0.02 -9.39 -14.14
N PHE A 179 0.43 -8.61 -15.12
CA PHE A 179 0.12 -7.18 -15.20
C PHE A 179 -1.37 -6.91 -15.44
N VAL A 180 -2.00 -7.58 -16.43
CA VAL A 180 -3.43 -7.42 -16.73
C VAL A 180 -4.28 -7.86 -15.53
N SER A 181 -3.94 -8.98 -14.90
CA SER A 181 -4.63 -9.45 -13.68
C SER A 181 -4.52 -8.44 -12.53
N ALA A 182 -3.36 -7.78 -12.39
CA ALA A 182 -3.17 -6.77 -11.37
C ALA A 182 -4.03 -5.52 -11.59
N ILE A 183 -4.12 -5.01 -12.83
CA ILE A 183 -4.85 -3.76 -13.11
C ILE A 183 -6.36 -3.95 -13.27
N THR A 184 -6.83 -5.14 -13.66
CA THR A 184 -8.26 -5.42 -13.85
C THR A 184 -8.92 -6.09 -12.65
N LEU A 185 -8.25 -7.09 -12.08
CA LEU A 185 -8.76 -7.93 -11.00
C LEU A 185 -8.12 -7.63 -9.64
N GLY A 186 -7.01 -6.89 -9.59
CA GLY A 186 -6.31 -6.57 -8.35
C GLY A 186 -5.41 -7.70 -7.83
N GLU A 187 -5.15 -8.74 -8.63
CA GLU A 187 -4.22 -9.81 -8.31
C GLU A 187 -2.78 -9.33 -8.53
N LYS A 188 -1.97 -9.34 -7.47
CA LYS A 188 -0.61 -8.77 -7.49
C LYS A 188 0.48 -9.78 -7.20
N ASP A 189 0.11 -10.97 -6.82
CA ASP A 189 1.05 -11.92 -6.22
C ASP A 189 2.03 -12.47 -7.25
N GLU A 190 1.61 -12.55 -8.52
CA GLU A 190 2.43 -12.98 -9.66
C GLU A 190 3.26 -11.85 -10.29
N LEU A 191 3.08 -10.59 -9.84
CA LEU A 191 3.88 -9.47 -10.35
C LEU A 191 5.34 -9.59 -9.91
N ASP A 192 6.23 -9.52 -10.88
CA ASP A 192 7.67 -9.56 -10.65
C ASP A 192 8.14 -8.34 -9.84
N SER A 193 9.14 -8.55 -8.97
CA SER A 193 9.71 -7.47 -8.16
C SER A 193 10.38 -6.41 -9.02
N SER A 194 11.06 -6.81 -10.12
CA SER A 194 11.66 -5.90 -11.09
C SER A 194 10.63 -4.99 -11.73
N LEU A 195 9.51 -5.56 -12.20
CA LEU A 195 8.42 -4.79 -12.80
C LEU A 195 7.80 -3.79 -11.80
N ARG A 196 7.63 -4.21 -10.53
CA ARG A 196 7.15 -3.28 -9.48
C ARG A 196 8.11 -2.12 -9.27
N GLN A 197 9.42 -2.38 -9.30
CA GLN A 197 10.44 -1.35 -9.15
C GLN A 197 10.42 -0.39 -10.34
N SER A 198 10.34 -0.89 -11.58
CA SER A 198 10.27 -0.06 -12.79
C SER A 198 9.07 0.89 -12.75
N PHE A 199 7.89 0.37 -12.39
CA PHE A 199 6.68 1.21 -12.25
C PHE A 199 6.80 2.23 -11.10
N ALA A 200 7.47 1.88 -10.01
CA ALA A 200 7.71 2.82 -8.90
C ALA A 200 8.66 3.93 -9.33
N ALA A 201 9.77 3.58 -9.98
CA ALA A 201 10.77 4.52 -10.50
C ALA A 201 10.19 5.47 -11.55
N ALA A 202 9.31 4.97 -12.43
CA ALA A 202 8.63 5.79 -13.41
C ALA A 202 7.45 6.61 -12.85
N GLY A 203 7.06 6.43 -11.56
CA GLY A 203 5.94 7.14 -10.93
C GLY A 203 4.56 6.58 -11.25
N ALA A 204 4.48 5.37 -11.79
CA ALA A 204 3.25 4.68 -12.15
C ALA A 204 2.89 3.51 -11.22
N ALA A 205 3.51 3.39 -10.03
CA ALA A 205 3.22 2.34 -9.07
C ALA A 205 1.73 2.22 -8.70
N HIS A 206 1.00 3.34 -8.76
CA HIS A 206 -0.44 3.41 -8.51
C HIS A 206 -1.28 2.68 -9.58
N VAL A 207 -0.72 2.38 -10.75
CA VAL A 207 -1.38 1.64 -11.84
C VAL A 207 -1.26 0.13 -11.65
N LEU A 208 -0.19 -0.37 -11.00
CA LEU A 208 0.01 -1.81 -10.70
C LEU A 208 -1.01 -2.40 -9.72
N ALA A 209 -1.93 -1.62 -9.27
CA ALA A 209 -2.99 -2.05 -8.38
C ALA A 209 -4.31 -1.49 -8.88
N VAL A 210 -5.39 -2.23 -8.72
CA VAL A 210 -6.70 -1.62 -8.93
C VAL A 210 -6.84 -0.43 -7.99
N SER A 211 -6.91 0.74 -8.58
CA SER A 211 -6.94 2.04 -7.90
C SER A 211 -8.31 2.72 -8.05
N GLY A 212 -8.46 3.86 -7.39
CA GLY A 212 -9.62 4.72 -7.60
C GLY A 212 -9.81 5.14 -9.08
N LEU A 213 -8.70 5.29 -9.82
CA LEU A 213 -8.75 5.57 -11.26
C LEU A 213 -9.42 4.42 -12.04
N HIS A 214 -8.98 3.17 -11.84
CA HIS A 214 -9.54 2.01 -12.52
C HIS A 214 -11.04 1.83 -12.17
N THR A 215 -11.39 2.01 -10.91
CA THR A 215 -12.77 2.02 -10.44
C THR A 215 -13.58 3.14 -11.11
N GLY A 216 -12.99 4.32 -11.27
CA GLY A 216 -13.58 5.46 -11.98
C GLY A 216 -13.77 5.20 -13.48
N ILE A 217 -12.84 4.51 -14.13
CA ILE A 217 -12.96 4.09 -15.54
C ILE A 217 -14.18 3.17 -15.70
N ILE A 218 -14.26 2.12 -14.89
CA ILE A 218 -15.37 1.17 -14.93
C ILE A 218 -16.71 1.87 -14.65
N TYR A 219 -16.73 2.75 -13.64
CA TYR A 219 -17.90 3.57 -13.35
C TYR A 219 -18.33 4.40 -14.57
N ALA A 220 -17.40 5.07 -15.26
CA ALA A 220 -17.70 5.86 -16.44
C ALA A 220 -18.25 5.00 -17.60
N VAL A 221 -17.68 3.82 -17.82
CA VAL A 221 -18.17 2.86 -18.83
C VAL A 221 -19.58 2.36 -18.47
N VAL A 222 -19.81 1.97 -17.22
CA VAL A 222 -21.13 1.50 -16.74
C VAL A 222 -22.18 2.60 -16.89
N VAL A 223 -21.85 3.84 -16.49
CA VAL A 223 -22.76 4.99 -16.67
C VAL A 223 -23.04 5.23 -18.15
N ALA A 224 -22.03 5.21 -19.00
CA ALA A 224 -22.18 5.41 -20.43
C ALA A 224 -23.11 4.34 -21.06
N LEU A 225 -22.89 3.06 -20.74
CA LEU A 225 -23.70 1.95 -21.22
C LEU A 225 -25.17 2.06 -20.77
N LEU A 226 -25.40 2.26 -19.46
CA LEU A 226 -26.76 2.32 -18.92
C LEU A 226 -27.54 3.58 -19.37
N THR A 227 -26.83 4.68 -19.64
CA THR A 227 -27.46 5.92 -20.14
C THR A 227 -27.64 5.94 -21.64
N PHE A 228 -26.81 5.21 -22.40
CA PHE A 228 -26.91 5.12 -23.87
C PHE A 228 -28.28 4.58 -24.30
N PHE A 229 -28.76 3.51 -23.68
CA PHE A 229 -30.07 2.91 -23.97
C PHE A 229 -31.25 3.75 -23.47
N GLY A 230 -31.00 4.71 -22.56
CA GLY A 230 -32.03 5.62 -21.99
C GLY A 230 -32.16 6.97 -22.69
N ARG A 231 -31.36 7.26 -23.72
CA ARG A 231 -31.21 8.59 -24.35
C ARG A 231 -32.49 9.20 -24.94
N ARG A 232 -33.52 8.41 -25.20
CA ARG A 232 -34.74 8.89 -25.87
C ARG A 232 -35.77 9.55 -24.93
N ARG A 233 -35.53 9.62 -23.60
CA ARG A 233 -36.42 10.30 -22.63
C ARG A 233 -35.59 10.99 -21.56
N PRO A 234 -35.90 12.25 -21.18
CA PRO A 234 -35.17 12.98 -20.16
C PRO A 234 -35.25 12.26 -18.80
N LEU A 235 -34.16 11.61 -18.41
CA LEU A 235 -34.02 10.87 -17.15
C LEU A 235 -34.10 11.79 -15.91
N TYR A 236 -34.06 13.09 -16.12
CA TYR A 236 -33.95 14.07 -15.05
C TYR A 236 -35.24 14.33 -14.29
N GLU A 237 -36.39 14.02 -14.87
CA GLU A 237 -37.69 14.40 -14.26
C GLU A 237 -38.28 13.34 -13.34
N GLN A 238 -37.93 12.06 -13.49
CA GLN A 238 -38.52 11.00 -12.66
C GLN A 238 -37.59 10.55 -11.54
N ARG A 239 -37.92 10.86 -10.31
CA ARG A 239 -37.14 10.48 -9.10
C ARG A 239 -36.87 8.98 -9.01
N LEU A 240 -37.89 8.16 -9.34
CA LEU A 240 -37.78 6.70 -9.33
C LEU A 240 -36.74 6.18 -10.34
N ARG A 241 -36.71 6.72 -11.57
CA ARG A 241 -35.76 6.28 -12.60
C ARG A 241 -34.32 6.61 -12.21
N ARG A 242 -34.05 7.78 -11.59
CA ARG A 242 -32.74 8.13 -11.06
C ARG A 242 -32.33 7.16 -9.94
N ALA A 243 -33.24 6.84 -9.04
CA ALA A 243 -32.96 5.90 -7.96
C ALA A 243 -32.64 4.50 -8.51
N LEU A 244 -33.43 4.00 -9.48
CA LEU A 244 -33.20 2.70 -10.12
C LEU A 244 -31.86 2.67 -10.89
N LEU A 245 -31.54 3.73 -11.66
CA LEU A 245 -30.27 3.82 -12.37
C LEU A 245 -29.08 3.85 -11.39
N SER A 246 -29.18 4.65 -10.33
CA SER A 246 -28.16 4.67 -9.29
C SER A 246 -28.00 3.33 -8.59
N ALA A 247 -29.11 2.66 -8.28
CA ALA A 247 -29.07 1.33 -7.68
C ALA A 247 -28.38 0.30 -8.60
N ALA A 248 -28.68 0.33 -9.91
CA ALA A 248 -28.04 -0.54 -10.88
C ALA A 248 -26.53 -0.26 -10.99
N ILE A 249 -26.14 1.02 -11.08
CA ILE A 249 -24.73 1.41 -11.08
C ILE A 249 -24.02 0.91 -9.82
N LEU A 250 -24.60 1.15 -8.64
CA LEU A 250 -24.01 0.74 -7.37
C LEU A 250 -23.90 -0.78 -7.26
N LEU A 251 -24.92 -1.52 -7.70
CA LEU A 251 -24.88 -2.99 -7.70
C LEU A 251 -23.69 -3.50 -8.54
N ILE A 252 -23.48 -2.95 -9.74
CA ILE A 252 -22.36 -3.32 -10.61
C ILE A 252 -21.02 -2.94 -9.96
N MET A 253 -20.93 -1.75 -9.35
CA MET A 253 -19.68 -1.29 -8.71
C MET A 253 -19.33 -2.14 -7.47
N TRP A 254 -20.31 -2.52 -6.65
CA TRP A 254 -20.07 -3.44 -5.54
C TRP A 254 -19.76 -4.87 -5.99
N ALA A 255 -20.38 -5.34 -7.08
CA ALA A 255 -20.00 -6.61 -7.71
C ALA A 255 -18.55 -6.56 -8.23
N TYR A 256 -18.13 -5.43 -8.84
CA TYR A 256 -16.74 -5.24 -9.21
C TYR A 256 -15.79 -5.24 -8.01
N ALA A 257 -16.16 -4.58 -6.90
CA ALA A 257 -15.37 -4.65 -5.67
C ALA A 257 -15.23 -6.10 -5.16
N PHE A 258 -16.26 -6.92 -5.29
CA PHE A 258 -16.19 -8.34 -4.95
C PHE A 258 -15.25 -9.10 -5.88
N VAL A 259 -15.33 -8.88 -7.19
CA VAL A 259 -14.47 -9.52 -8.21
C VAL A 259 -12.99 -9.16 -8.00
N THR A 260 -12.69 -7.95 -7.52
CA THR A 260 -11.32 -7.50 -7.21
C THR A 260 -10.82 -7.93 -5.83
N GLY A 261 -11.42 -8.96 -5.23
CA GLY A 261 -10.98 -9.52 -3.94
C GLY A 261 -11.26 -8.62 -2.73
N LEU A 262 -12.19 -7.66 -2.84
CA LEU A 262 -12.51 -6.67 -1.80
C LEU A 262 -11.26 -5.88 -1.34
N SER A 263 -10.41 -5.52 -2.29
CA SER A 263 -9.18 -4.78 -1.98
C SER A 263 -9.50 -3.43 -1.32
N PRO A 264 -8.75 -2.98 -0.29
CA PRO A 264 -9.05 -1.75 0.45
C PRO A 264 -9.12 -0.49 -0.44
N SER A 265 -8.33 -0.45 -1.52
CA SER A 265 -8.33 0.67 -2.48
C SER A 265 -9.65 0.77 -3.24
N VAL A 266 -10.15 -0.37 -3.76
CA VAL A 266 -11.41 -0.44 -4.50
C VAL A 266 -12.59 -0.17 -3.57
N LEU A 267 -12.58 -0.74 -2.36
CA LEU A 267 -13.63 -0.49 -1.37
C LEU A 267 -13.80 1.00 -1.07
N ARG A 268 -12.68 1.73 -0.85
CA ARG A 268 -12.74 3.18 -0.64
C ARG A 268 -13.31 3.92 -1.86
N ALA A 269 -12.88 3.56 -3.06
CA ALA A 269 -13.36 4.20 -4.28
C ALA A 269 -14.87 3.94 -4.49
N VAL A 270 -15.33 2.70 -4.33
CA VAL A 270 -16.75 2.36 -4.45
C VAL A 270 -17.58 3.03 -3.35
N LEU A 271 -17.05 3.15 -2.12
CA LEU A 271 -17.71 3.89 -1.05
C LEU A 271 -17.88 5.37 -1.41
N MET A 272 -16.82 6.02 -1.91
CA MET A 272 -16.89 7.42 -2.37
C MET A 272 -17.92 7.57 -3.49
N LEU A 273 -17.93 6.67 -4.48
CA LEU A 273 -18.93 6.64 -5.55
C LEU A 273 -20.35 6.41 -5.02
N THR A 274 -20.51 5.59 -3.98
CA THR A 274 -21.82 5.37 -3.33
C THR A 274 -22.36 6.68 -2.74
N ILE A 275 -21.51 7.45 -2.03
CA ILE A 275 -21.91 8.74 -1.48
C ILE A 275 -22.27 9.73 -2.59
N VAL A 276 -21.48 9.77 -3.68
CA VAL A 276 -21.75 10.61 -4.86
C VAL A 276 -23.09 10.23 -5.50
N GLN A 277 -23.37 8.94 -5.69
CA GLN A 277 -24.63 8.47 -6.29
C GLN A 277 -25.84 8.76 -5.40
N VAL A 278 -25.73 8.57 -4.10
CA VAL A 278 -26.78 8.94 -3.13
C VAL A 278 -27.02 10.47 -3.18
N GLY A 279 -25.96 11.27 -3.21
CA GLY A 279 -26.06 12.72 -3.38
C GLY A 279 -26.79 13.12 -4.66
N TRP A 280 -26.49 12.44 -5.77
CA TRP A 280 -27.15 12.67 -7.05
C TRP A 280 -28.65 12.33 -7.02
N VAL A 281 -29.05 11.22 -6.39
CA VAL A 281 -30.46 10.86 -6.18
C VAL A 281 -31.17 11.90 -5.34
N LEU A 282 -30.51 12.40 -4.28
CA LEU A 282 -31.04 13.41 -3.37
C LEU A 282 -30.97 14.86 -3.94
N ARG A 283 -30.49 15.03 -5.18
CA ARG A 283 -30.28 16.35 -5.84
C ARG A 283 -29.37 17.28 -5.03
N ARG A 284 -28.34 16.72 -4.39
CA ARG A 284 -27.33 17.48 -3.64
C ARG A 284 -26.00 17.50 -4.37
N GLN A 285 -25.24 18.58 -4.20
CA GLN A 285 -23.84 18.60 -4.69
C GLN A 285 -23.02 17.56 -3.91
N ALA A 286 -22.58 16.52 -4.60
CA ALA A 286 -21.98 15.35 -3.98
C ALA A 286 -20.45 15.28 -4.15
N ILE A 287 -19.85 16.13 -4.99
CA ILE A 287 -18.38 16.17 -5.19
C ILE A 287 -17.83 17.36 -4.43
N SER A 288 -17.34 17.12 -3.21
CA SER A 288 -16.81 18.16 -2.34
C SER A 288 -15.88 17.58 -1.28
N LEU A 289 -15.15 18.47 -0.61
CA LEU A 289 -14.36 18.12 0.58
C LEU A 289 -15.20 17.42 1.66
N ASN A 290 -16.47 17.82 1.77
CA ASN A 290 -17.38 17.23 2.73
C ASN A 290 -17.73 15.76 2.40
N THR A 291 -17.87 15.43 1.11
CA THR A 291 -18.09 14.05 0.64
C THR A 291 -16.85 13.19 0.88
N LEU A 292 -15.65 13.73 0.61
CA LEU A 292 -14.39 13.07 0.88
C LEU A 292 -14.23 12.77 2.38
N ALA A 293 -14.53 13.76 3.23
CA ALA A 293 -14.48 13.62 4.68
C ALA A 293 -15.51 12.61 5.21
N ALA A 294 -16.73 12.59 4.66
CA ALA A 294 -17.74 11.60 5.01
C ALA A 294 -17.28 10.17 4.69
N ALA A 295 -16.67 9.97 3.52
CA ALA A 295 -16.09 8.67 3.17
C ALA A 295 -14.96 8.26 4.12
N ALA A 296 -14.09 9.21 4.49
CA ALA A 296 -13.03 8.98 5.46
C ALA A 296 -13.59 8.59 6.83
N CYS A 297 -14.60 9.29 7.33
CA CYS A 297 -15.27 8.94 8.59
C CYS A 297 -15.82 7.51 8.56
N ILE A 298 -16.53 7.12 7.50
CA ILE A 298 -17.08 5.76 7.39
C ILE A 298 -15.97 4.71 7.43
N CYS A 299 -14.85 4.95 6.72
CA CYS A 299 -13.70 4.05 6.76
C CYS A 299 -13.10 3.95 8.17
N LEU A 300 -12.97 5.06 8.89
CA LEU A 300 -12.39 5.11 10.24
C LEU A 300 -13.32 4.50 11.30
N PHE A 301 -14.63 4.60 11.13
CA PHE A 301 -15.59 3.89 12.00
C PHE A 301 -15.55 2.37 11.79
N ALA A 302 -15.31 1.91 10.54
CA ALA A 302 -15.16 0.50 10.25
C ALA A 302 -13.81 -0.07 10.74
N ASP A 303 -12.72 0.69 10.59
CA ASP A 303 -11.38 0.33 11.05
C ASP A 303 -10.58 1.59 11.40
N PRO A 304 -10.48 1.94 12.70
CA PRO A 304 -9.73 3.10 13.15
C PRO A 304 -8.23 3.05 12.80
N LEU A 305 -7.63 1.85 12.74
CA LEU A 305 -6.21 1.70 12.40
C LEU A 305 -5.89 2.04 10.94
N SER A 306 -6.90 2.06 10.08
CA SER A 306 -6.72 2.42 8.68
C SER A 306 -6.17 3.84 8.49
N LEU A 307 -6.36 4.76 9.46
CA LEU A 307 -5.76 6.11 9.46
C LEU A 307 -4.24 6.07 9.32
N PHE A 308 -3.59 5.09 9.94
CA PHE A 308 -2.13 4.91 9.90
C PHE A 308 -1.65 4.08 8.71
N SER A 309 -2.56 3.54 7.90
CA SER A 309 -2.19 2.77 6.72
C SER A 309 -1.76 3.70 5.57
N VAL A 310 -0.63 3.39 4.95
CA VAL A 310 -0.09 4.13 3.79
C VAL A 310 -1.13 4.22 2.67
N SER A 311 -1.86 3.14 2.42
CA SER A 311 -2.87 3.06 1.38
C SER A 311 -4.05 4.02 1.61
N PHE A 312 -4.49 4.21 2.87
CA PHE A 312 -5.51 5.20 3.23
C PHE A 312 -4.97 6.61 3.01
N GLN A 313 -3.80 6.91 3.56
CA GLN A 313 -3.19 8.23 3.48
C GLN A 313 -2.95 8.66 2.02
N LEU A 314 -2.37 7.80 1.18
CA LEU A 314 -2.15 8.10 -0.24
C LEU A 314 -3.46 8.29 -1.01
N SER A 315 -4.48 7.48 -0.74
CA SER A 315 -5.75 7.57 -1.46
C SER A 315 -6.50 8.89 -1.15
N PHE A 316 -6.60 9.24 0.13
CA PHE A 316 -7.31 10.45 0.55
C PHE A 316 -6.53 11.73 0.23
N SER A 317 -5.20 11.73 0.38
CA SER A 317 -4.35 12.88 0.03
C SER A 317 -4.32 13.14 -1.47
N ALA A 318 -4.32 12.10 -2.33
CA ALA A 318 -4.43 12.26 -3.77
C ALA A 318 -5.74 12.96 -4.18
N VAL A 319 -6.88 12.45 -3.68
CA VAL A 319 -8.19 13.06 -3.99
C VAL A 319 -8.30 14.48 -3.42
N LEU A 320 -7.77 14.70 -2.21
CA LEU A 320 -7.70 16.04 -1.62
C LEU A 320 -6.90 17.01 -2.50
N GLY A 321 -5.71 16.59 -2.96
CA GLY A 321 -4.88 17.38 -3.87
C GLY A 321 -5.62 17.74 -5.16
N ILE A 322 -6.29 16.75 -5.77
CA ILE A 322 -7.10 16.96 -6.98
C ILE A 322 -8.22 17.96 -6.74
N LEU A 323 -9.00 17.82 -5.66
CA LEU A 323 -10.10 18.72 -5.33
C LEU A 323 -9.65 20.16 -5.06
N LEU A 324 -8.46 20.34 -4.47
CA LEU A 324 -7.94 21.66 -4.12
C LEU A 324 -7.27 22.36 -5.30
N PHE A 325 -6.48 21.64 -6.10
CA PHE A 325 -5.58 22.27 -7.08
C PHE A 325 -6.07 22.20 -8.53
N VAL A 326 -6.79 21.15 -8.96
CA VAL A 326 -7.23 21.03 -10.37
C VAL A 326 -8.09 22.20 -10.85
N PRO A 327 -9.09 22.70 -10.08
CA PRO A 327 -9.90 23.82 -10.56
C PRO A 327 -9.06 25.07 -10.87
N TYR A 328 -8.01 25.28 -10.06
CA TYR A 328 -7.09 26.40 -10.26
C TYR A 328 -6.14 26.16 -11.44
N LEU A 329 -5.48 24.99 -11.49
CA LEU A 329 -4.56 24.67 -12.58
C LEU A 329 -5.25 24.74 -13.95
N ASN A 330 -6.50 24.27 -14.03
CA ASN A 330 -7.29 24.38 -15.24
C ASN A 330 -7.64 25.82 -15.62
N SER A 331 -7.76 26.74 -14.65
CA SER A 331 -8.00 28.16 -14.91
C SER A 331 -6.76 28.89 -15.45
N LEU A 332 -5.56 28.39 -15.17
CA LEU A 332 -4.31 28.94 -15.69
C LEU A 332 -4.10 28.63 -17.18
N TRP A 333 -4.70 27.54 -17.65
CA TRP A 333 -4.55 27.08 -19.02
C TRP A 333 -5.91 26.77 -19.65
N PRO A 334 -6.66 27.78 -20.10
CA PRO A 334 -7.92 27.57 -20.80
C PRO A 334 -7.68 26.81 -22.11
N ALA A 335 -8.43 25.74 -22.36
CA ALA A 335 -8.32 24.91 -23.53
C ALA A 335 -9.68 24.75 -24.23
N GLU A 336 -9.79 25.25 -25.45
CA GLU A 336 -11.02 25.21 -26.23
C GLU A 336 -11.19 23.87 -26.96
N ARG A 337 -10.11 23.37 -27.57
CA ARG A 337 -10.13 22.12 -28.32
C ARG A 337 -10.20 20.91 -27.39
N LYS A 338 -11.06 19.94 -27.68
CA LYS A 338 -11.26 18.74 -26.85
C LYS A 338 -9.97 17.94 -26.59
N SER A 339 -9.12 17.79 -27.61
CA SER A 339 -7.83 17.08 -27.48
C SER A 339 -6.86 17.81 -26.55
N VAL A 340 -6.75 19.15 -26.68
CA VAL A 340 -5.91 19.96 -25.80
C VAL A 340 -6.42 19.93 -24.37
N ARG A 341 -7.75 19.99 -24.20
CA ARG A 341 -8.40 19.88 -22.89
C ARG A 341 -8.08 18.53 -22.23
N TYR A 342 -8.15 17.44 -22.98
CA TYR A 342 -7.81 16.11 -22.47
C TYR A 342 -6.35 16.06 -21.96
N VAL A 343 -5.39 16.50 -22.76
CA VAL A 343 -3.97 16.54 -22.36
C VAL A 343 -3.75 17.42 -21.15
N ARG A 344 -4.36 18.63 -21.14
CA ARG A 344 -4.33 19.54 -19.98
C ARG A 344 -4.86 18.84 -18.73
N ASP A 345 -6.03 18.19 -18.82
CA ASP A 345 -6.67 17.55 -17.67
C ASP A 345 -5.81 16.39 -17.13
N VAL A 346 -5.17 15.60 -17.98
CA VAL A 346 -4.21 14.57 -17.57
C VAL A 346 -3.03 15.20 -16.83
N ILE A 347 -2.45 16.28 -17.34
CA ILE A 347 -1.32 16.97 -16.72
C ILE A 347 -1.73 17.58 -15.37
N THR A 348 -2.83 18.34 -15.33
CA THR A 348 -3.27 19.06 -14.12
C THR A 348 -3.69 18.10 -13.01
N VAL A 349 -4.38 17.00 -13.35
CA VAL A 349 -4.74 15.95 -12.38
C VAL A 349 -3.49 15.24 -11.87
N SER A 350 -2.53 14.91 -12.75
CA SER A 350 -1.27 14.26 -12.33
C SER A 350 -0.46 15.16 -11.37
N ILE A 351 -0.29 16.46 -11.69
CA ILE A 351 0.41 17.40 -10.82
C ILE A 351 -0.32 17.52 -9.47
N ALA A 352 -1.64 17.71 -9.49
CA ALA A 352 -2.43 17.87 -8.27
C ALA A 352 -2.40 16.62 -7.38
N ALA A 353 -2.49 15.42 -7.96
CA ALA A 353 -2.41 14.16 -7.25
C ALA A 353 -1.03 13.95 -6.62
N VAL A 354 0.04 14.18 -7.40
CA VAL A 354 1.43 14.07 -6.89
C VAL A 354 1.67 15.11 -5.80
N ALA A 355 1.26 16.37 -5.97
CA ALA A 355 1.40 17.38 -4.93
C ALA A 355 0.69 16.97 -3.64
N GLY A 356 -0.54 16.45 -3.72
CA GLY A 356 -1.27 15.96 -2.55
C GLY A 356 -0.60 14.76 -1.87
N THR A 357 -0.01 13.85 -2.62
CA THR A 357 0.62 12.62 -2.08
C THR A 357 2.09 12.80 -1.70
N LEU A 358 2.75 13.86 -2.16
CA LEU A 358 4.19 14.07 -1.99
C LEU A 358 4.68 13.94 -0.54
N PRO A 359 4.03 14.55 0.48
CA PRO A 359 4.48 14.41 1.86
C PRO A 359 4.46 12.96 2.35
N VAL A 360 3.41 12.22 1.99
CA VAL A 360 3.23 10.81 2.36
C VAL A 360 4.24 9.93 1.62
N THR A 361 4.40 10.16 0.32
CA THR A 361 5.33 9.39 -0.53
C THR A 361 6.76 9.55 -0.07
N LEU A 362 7.20 10.76 0.21
CA LEU A 362 8.55 11.02 0.72
C LEU A 362 8.77 10.39 2.09
N TYR A 363 7.78 10.48 2.99
CA TYR A 363 7.90 9.92 4.34
C TYR A 363 8.08 8.40 4.35
N TYR A 364 7.31 7.67 3.52
CA TYR A 364 7.31 6.21 3.53
C TYR A 364 8.29 5.57 2.56
N TYR A 365 8.56 6.21 1.43
CA TYR A 365 9.37 5.63 0.36
C TYR A 365 10.69 6.36 0.12
N GLY A 366 10.87 7.60 0.63
CA GLY A 366 12.10 8.37 0.45
C GLY A 366 12.44 8.70 -1.00
N GLN A 367 11.51 8.55 -1.93
CA GLN A 367 11.79 8.74 -3.37
C GLN A 367 10.63 9.40 -4.10
N VAL A 368 10.97 10.16 -5.15
CA VAL A 368 10.02 10.79 -6.07
C VAL A 368 10.43 10.48 -7.50
N ALA A 369 9.48 10.05 -8.32
CA ALA A 369 9.70 9.85 -9.74
C ALA A 369 9.80 11.20 -10.47
N ARG A 370 10.90 11.44 -11.18
CA ARG A 370 11.14 12.69 -11.90
C ARG A 370 10.29 12.80 -13.16
N TYR A 371 10.10 11.69 -13.88
CA TYR A 371 9.41 11.64 -15.17
C TYR A 371 7.93 11.26 -15.08
N PHE A 372 7.30 11.41 -13.90
CA PHE A 372 5.91 11.01 -13.68
C PHE A 372 4.90 11.62 -14.66
N LEU A 373 5.13 12.84 -15.15
CA LEU A 373 4.25 13.48 -16.14
C LEU A 373 4.34 12.79 -17.50
N LEU A 374 5.55 12.47 -17.95
CA LEU A 374 5.78 11.75 -19.20
C LEU A 374 5.18 10.35 -19.12
N THR A 375 5.39 9.68 -18.01
CA THR A 375 4.82 8.36 -17.73
C THR A 375 3.28 8.42 -17.73
N ASN A 376 2.67 9.33 -16.99
CA ASN A 376 1.22 9.40 -16.86
C ASN A 376 0.52 9.78 -18.16
N LEU A 377 1.15 10.57 -19.04
CA LEU A 377 0.59 10.95 -20.33
C LEU A 377 0.34 9.72 -21.21
N VAL A 378 1.14 8.67 -21.08
CA VAL A 378 1.02 7.42 -21.85
C VAL A 378 0.30 6.34 -21.04
N VAL A 379 0.67 6.16 -19.78
CA VAL A 379 0.17 5.06 -18.95
C VAL A 379 -1.32 5.23 -18.62
N LEU A 380 -1.83 6.44 -18.39
CA LEU A 380 -3.25 6.63 -18.03
C LEU A 380 -4.20 6.31 -19.20
N PRO A 381 -3.97 6.79 -20.44
CA PRO A 381 -4.78 6.35 -21.59
C PRO A 381 -4.66 4.85 -21.87
N ALA A 382 -3.44 4.31 -21.78
CA ALA A 382 -3.21 2.88 -21.99
C ALA A 382 -3.93 2.04 -20.92
N ALA A 383 -3.90 2.43 -19.67
CA ALA A 383 -4.63 1.76 -18.58
C ALA A 383 -6.14 1.78 -18.82
N PHE A 384 -6.69 2.87 -19.35
CA PHE A 384 -8.10 2.92 -19.75
C PHE A 384 -8.43 1.83 -20.78
N VAL A 385 -7.64 1.76 -21.83
CA VAL A 385 -7.83 0.77 -22.91
C VAL A 385 -7.65 -0.66 -22.37
N LEU A 386 -6.60 -0.90 -21.59
CA LEU A 386 -6.32 -2.21 -20.99
C LEU A 386 -7.45 -2.70 -20.07
N VAL A 387 -7.99 -1.83 -19.22
CA VAL A 387 -9.11 -2.20 -18.32
C VAL A 387 -10.36 -2.53 -19.12
N VAL A 388 -10.70 -1.74 -20.13
CA VAL A 388 -11.89 -1.99 -20.97
C VAL A 388 -11.73 -3.27 -21.79
N LEU A 389 -10.58 -3.45 -22.44
CA LEU A 389 -10.27 -4.68 -23.20
C LEU A 389 -10.22 -5.91 -22.27
N GLY A 390 -9.64 -5.76 -21.06
CA GLY A 390 -9.58 -6.84 -20.08
C GLY A 390 -10.97 -7.34 -19.68
N ILE A 391 -11.89 -6.44 -19.36
CA ILE A 391 -13.27 -6.81 -19.03
C ILE A 391 -13.94 -7.45 -20.26
N ALA A 392 -13.77 -6.88 -21.46
CA ALA A 392 -14.32 -7.45 -22.69
C ALA A 392 -13.80 -8.87 -22.95
N THR A 393 -12.50 -9.09 -22.75
CA THR A 393 -11.87 -10.42 -22.87
C THR A 393 -12.49 -11.43 -21.91
N LEU A 394 -12.71 -11.06 -20.64
CA LEU A 394 -13.36 -11.96 -19.66
C LEU A 394 -14.79 -12.32 -20.02
N VAL A 395 -15.54 -11.37 -20.57
CA VAL A 395 -16.93 -11.59 -21.01
C VAL A 395 -16.98 -12.49 -22.25
N LEU A 396 -16.03 -12.32 -23.15
CA LEU A 396 -15.98 -13.02 -24.46
C LEU A 396 -14.96 -14.17 -24.50
N ALA A 397 -14.42 -14.60 -23.36
CA ALA A 397 -13.30 -15.55 -23.26
C ALA A 397 -13.50 -16.87 -24.03
N HIS A 398 -14.75 -17.31 -24.19
CA HIS A 398 -15.08 -18.56 -24.88
C HIS A 398 -15.41 -18.38 -26.38
N THR A 399 -15.12 -17.21 -26.94
CA THR A 399 -15.38 -16.89 -28.36
C THR A 399 -14.08 -16.60 -29.09
N LEU A 400 -14.09 -16.74 -30.44
CA LEU A 400 -12.97 -16.33 -31.29
C LEU A 400 -12.61 -14.85 -31.11
N LEU A 401 -13.59 -13.99 -30.83
CA LEU A 401 -13.33 -12.59 -30.52
C LEU A 401 -12.55 -12.43 -29.23
N GLY A 402 -12.81 -13.27 -28.23
CA GLY A 402 -12.07 -13.29 -26.96
C GLY A 402 -10.58 -13.57 -27.14
N THR A 403 -10.21 -14.49 -28.04
CA THR A 403 -8.79 -14.79 -28.31
C THR A 403 -8.10 -13.63 -29.03
N TRP A 404 -8.75 -12.96 -29.97
CA TRP A 404 -8.23 -11.74 -30.62
C TRP A 404 -8.04 -10.59 -29.61
N LEU A 405 -9.00 -10.40 -28.69
CA LEU A 405 -8.90 -9.40 -27.63
C LEU A 405 -7.76 -9.74 -26.66
N ALA A 406 -7.56 -11.01 -26.32
CA ALA A 406 -6.45 -11.46 -25.49
C ALA A 406 -5.10 -11.20 -26.17
N ALA A 407 -4.98 -11.45 -27.47
CA ALA A 407 -3.76 -11.15 -28.22
C ALA A 407 -3.45 -9.64 -28.24
N ALA A 408 -4.48 -8.80 -28.45
CA ALA A 408 -4.34 -7.35 -28.38
C ALA A 408 -3.92 -6.88 -26.98
N LEU A 409 -4.50 -7.47 -25.91
CA LEU A 409 -4.12 -7.23 -24.53
C LEU A 409 -2.67 -7.63 -24.26
N GLN A 410 -2.25 -8.81 -24.72
CA GLN A 410 -0.88 -9.30 -24.58
C GLN A 410 0.11 -8.31 -25.21
N LEU A 411 -0.16 -7.84 -26.42
CA LEU A 411 0.68 -6.90 -27.15
C LEU A 411 0.75 -5.54 -26.43
N LEU A 412 -0.41 -4.97 -26.09
CA LEU A 412 -0.49 -3.65 -25.48
C LEU A 412 0.14 -3.62 -24.07
N SER A 413 -0.10 -4.67 -23.26
CA SER A 413 0.49 -4.77 -21.93
C SER A 413 2.02 -4.94 -21.97
N THR A 414 2.53 -5.78 -22.89
CA THR A 414 3.97 -5.96 -23.10
C THR A 414 4.63 -4.67 -23.57
N TRP A 415 4.01 -3.96 -24.49
CA TRP A 415 4.50 -2.66 -24.95
C TRP A 415 4.53 -1.64 -23.80
N LEU A 416 3.49 -1.57 -22.99
CA LEU A 416 3.43 -0.63 -21.87
C LEU A 416 4.48 -0.94 -20.80
N CYS A 417 4.71 -2.22 -20.48
CA CYS A 417 5.78 -2.62 -19.56
C CYS A 417 7.15 -2.18 -20.07
N ARG A 418 7.47 -2.42 -21.36
CA ARG A 418 8.72 -1.97 -21.97
C ARG A 418 8.88 -0.44 -21.98
N TYR A 419 7.77 0.30 -22.21
CA TYR A 419 7.80 1.75 -22.11
C TYR A 419 8.17 2.23 -20.70
N VAL A 420 7.59 1.62 -19.66
CA VAL A 420 7.87 1.97 -18.27
C VAL A 420 9.31 1.60 -17.87
N GLU A 421 9.81 0.44 -18.29
CA GLU A 421 11.21 0.03 -18.14
C GLU A 421 12.17 1.01 -18.83
N TRP A 422 11.84 1.48 -20.03
CA TRP A 422 12.61 2.50 -20.71
C TRP A 422 12.69 3.81 -19.91
N ILE A 423 11.57 4.27 -19.29
CA ILE A 423 11.56 5.46 -18.43
C ILE A 423 12.44 5.26 -17.19
N GLU A 424 12.43 4.08 -16.58
CA GLU A 424 13.29 3.76 -15.42
C GLU A 424 14.78 3.93 -15.74
N HIS A 425 15.19 3.51 -16.95
CA HIS A 425 16.59 3.58 -17.40
C HIS A 425 17.04 5.01 -17.79
N LEU A 426 16.15 6.00 -17.80
CA LEU A 426 16.55 7.39 -18.01
C LEU A 426 17.36 7.91 -16.81
N SER A 427 18.41 8.69 -17.09
CA SER A 427 19.25 9.24 -16.05
C SER A 427 18.47 10.08 -15.04
N GLY A 428 18.61 9.76 -13.75
CA GLY A 428 17.90 10.46 -12.68
C GLY A 428 16.38 10.23 -12.67
N ALA A 429 15.90 9.05 -13.08
CA ALA A 429 14.48 8.71 -13.08
C ALA A 429 13.85 8.85 -11.69
N THR A 430 14.60 8.54 -10.64
CA THR A 430 14.18 8.72 -9.25
C THR A 430 15.06 9.74 -8.54
N LEU A 431 14.42 10.60 -7.77
CA LEU A 431 15.06 11.50 -6.83
C LEU A 431 14.88 10.91 -5.43
N GLN A 432 15.98 10.51 -4.80
CA GLN A 432 15.99 10.01 -3.43
C GLN A 432 16.13 11.18 -2.46
N LEU A 433 15.24 11.26 -1.48
CA LEU A 433 15.19 12.30 -0.46
C LEU A 433 14.81 11.67 0.88
N THR A 434 15.76 11.60 1.79
CA THR A 434 15.47 11.23 3.18
C THR A 434 14.76 12.39 3.87
N VAL A 435 13.56 12.15 4.40
CA VAL A 435 12.78 13.19 5.07
C VAL A 435 12.43 12.79 6.50
N THR A 436 12.62 13.71 7.43
CA THR A 436 12.20 13.58 8.81
C THR A 436 10.72 13.97 8.98
N PRO A 437 10.05 13.55 10.07
CA PRO A 437 8.66 13.97 10.35
C PRO A 437 8.47 15.49 10.33
N TRP A 438 9.47 16.25 10.77
CA TRP A 438 9.45 17.72 10.72
C TRP A 438 9.39 18.24 9.28
N MET A 439 10.22 17.68 8.38
CA MET A 439 10.21 18.05 6.96
C MET A 439 8.87 17.74 6.30
N VAL A 440 8.23 16.63 6.66
CA VAL A 440 6.87 16.31 6.20
C VAL A 440 5.88 17.39 6.62
N MET A 441 5.97 17.85 7.88
CA MET A 441 5.13 18.95 8.37
C MET A 441 5.37 20.24 7.58
N CYS A 442 6.60 20.57 7.25
CA CYS A 442 6.94 21.71 6.38
C CYS A 442 6.30 21.56 4.99
N LEU A 443 6.36 20.38 4.37
CA LEU A 443 5.73 20.14 3.07
C LEU A 443 4.21 20.32 3.11
N VAL A 444 3.54 19.78 4.15
CA VAL A 444 2.10 19.95 4.34
C VAL A 444 1.75 21.44 4.52
N LEU A 445 2.53 22.17 5.32
CA LEU A 445 2.34 23.60 5.53
C LEU A 445 2.55 24.39 4.23
N CYS A 446 3.56 24.05 3.41
CA CYS A 446 3.77 24.65 2.11
C CYS A 446 2.58 24.43 1.17
N LEU A 447 2.01 23.22 1.13
CA LEU A 447 0.82 22.94 0.33
C LEU A 447 -0.38 23.77 0.80
N LEU A 448 -0.57 23.89 2.11
CA LEU A 448 -1.63 24.73 2.69
C LEU A 448 -1.42 26.22 2.35
N CYS A 449 -0.21 26.75 2.51
CA CYS A 449 0.13 28.12 2.17
C CYS A 449 -0.06 28.40 0.68
N SER A 450 0.35 27.49 -0.19
CA SER A 450 0.12 27.57 -1.64
C SER A 450 -1.38 27.64 -1.96
N TYR A 451 -2.19 26.77 -1.36
CA TYR A 451 -3.64 26.82 -1.52
C TYR A 451 -4.25 28.13 -1.02
N LEU A 452 -3.82 28.64 0.15
CA LEU A 452 -4.31 29.91 0.70
C LEU A 452 -3.87 31.12 -0.14
N PHE A 453 -2.66 31.09 -0.68
CA PHE A 453 -2.18 32.10 -1.63
C PHE A 453 -3.06 32.14 -2.88
N ILE A 454 -3.31 30.96 -3.48
CA ILE A 454 -4.17 30.82 -4.65
C ILE A 454 -5.57 31.39 -4.39
N ARG A 455 -6.15 31.05 -3.23
CA ARG A 455 -7.53 31.41 -2.89
C ARG A 455 -7.69 32.86 -2.45
N LYS A 456 -6.76 33.38 -1.64
CA LYS A 456 -6.86 34.71 -1.02
C LYS A 456 -6.05 35.78 -1.73
N ARG A 457 -5.15 35.41 -2.66
CA ARG A 457 -4.25 36.31 -3.41
C ARG A 457 -3.44 37.26 -2.52
N ARG A 458 -3.13 36.88 -1.27
CA ARG A 458 -2.32 37.67 -0.34
C ARG A 458 -0.88 37.21 -0.37
N LEU A 459 0.04 38.13 -0.63
CA LEU A 459 1.49 37.88 -0.75
C LEU A 459 2.10 37.22 0.52
N VAL A 460 1.52 37.49 1.69
CA VAL A 460 1.96 36.90 2.97
C VAL A 460 2.04 35.39 2.90
N TRP A 461 1.09 34.71 2.24
CA TRP A 461 1.10 33.26 2.13
C TRP A 461 2.23 32.73 1.24
N ALA A 462 2.61 33.49 0.22
CA ALA A 462 3.77 33.18 -0.63
C ALA A 462 5.07 33.32 0.18
N ILE A 463 5.20 34.41 0.96
CA ILE A 463 6.37 34.62 1.82
C ILE A 463 6.51 33.52 2.85
N VAL A 464 5.41 33.16 3.55
CA VAL A 464 5.42 32.04 4.51
C VAL A 464 5.84 30.74 3.84
N CYS A 465 5.34 30.45 2.63
CA CYS A 465 5.74 29.27 1.87
C CYS A 465 7.25 29.25 1.60
N VAL A 466 7.84 30.36 1.17
CA VAL A 466 9.29 30.49 0.92
C VAL A 466 10.10 30.28 2.20
N VAL A 467 9.69 30.88 3.32
CA VAL A 467 10.36 30.71 4.61
C VAL A 467 10.33 29.25 5.09
N VAL A 468 9.18 28.60 4.95
CA VAL A 468 9.03 27.18 5.33
C VAL A 468 9.87 26.27 4.43
N MET A 469 9.93 26.56 3.11
CA MET A 469 10.81 25.81 2.19
C MET A 469 12.29 26.02 2.48
N ALA A 470 12.71 27.24 2.86
CA ALA A 470 14.07 27.50 3.30
C ALA A 470 14.42 26.67 4.55
N GLY A 471 13.51 26.63 5.54
CA GLY A 471 13.66 25.76 6.72
C GLY A 471 13.77 24.28 6.38
N PHE A 472 12.97 23.79 5.42
CA PHE A 472 13.07 22.43 4.90
C PHE A 472 14.45 22.15 4.28
N CYS A 473 14.94 23.04 3.43
CA CYS A 473 16.24 22.86 2.78
C CYS A 473 17.39 22.85 3.81
N VAL A 474 17.37 23.75 4.79
CA VAL A 474 18.38 23.80 5.86
C VAL A 474 18.37 22.50 6.68
N SER A 475 17.18 22.02 7.09
CA SER A 475 17.04 20.78 7.82
C SER A 475 17.55 19.59 7.01
N HIS A 476 17.21 19.51 5.72
CA HIS A 476 17.68 18.42 4.86
C HIS A 476 19.21 18.37 4.75
N VAL A 477 19.86 19.53 4.59
CA VAL A 477 21.33 19.61 4.53
C VAL A 477 21.96 19.19 5.86
N TYR A 478 21.35 19.61 6.99
CA TYR A 478 21.83 19.24 8.33
C TYR A 478 21.74 17.73 8.57
N ASP A 479 20.55 17.16 8.33
CA ASP A 479 20.28 15.73 8.53
C ASP A 479 21.16 14.86 7.58
N ALA A 480 21.38 15.29 6.34
CA ALA A 480 22.23 14.60 5.39
C ALA A 480 23.71 14.58 5.85
N ARG A 481 24.20 15.67 6.47
CA ARG A 481 25.55 15.73 7.05
C ARG A 481 25.67 14.82 8.27
N GLU A 482 24.67 14.81 9.13
CA GLU A 482 24.66 13.96 10.32
C GLU A 482 24.59 12.47 9.93
N ALA A 483 23.75 12.10 8.95
CA ALA A 483 23.66 10.73 8.45
C ALA A 483 24.94 10.24 7.79
N ALA A 484 25.69 11.12 7.11
CA ALA A 484 26.99 10.78 6.50
C ALA A 484 28.09 10.49 7.54
N GLN A 485 27.92 10.97 8.79
CA GLN A 485 28.89 10.77 9.88
C GLN A 485 28.55 9.56 10.77
N GLN A 486 27.32 9.04 10.73
CA GLN A 486 26.87 7.95 11.60
C GLN A 486 27.04 6.58 10.92
N GLN A 487 27.97 5.79 11.43
CA GLN A 487 28.04 4.35 11.18
C GLN A 487 27.10 3.65 12.17
N THR A 488 26.12 2.88 11.68
CA THR A 488 25.11 2.23 12.53
C THR A 488 25.30 0.72 12.60
N PHE A 489 25.37 0.20 13.82
CA PHE A 489 25.44 -1.23 14.11
C PHE A 489 24.19 -1.69 14.86
N ALA A 490 23.69 -2.87 14.54
CA ALA A 490 22.64 -3.52 15.30
C ALA A 490 23.01 -4.99 15.55
N VAL A 491 22.66 -5.52 16.71
CA VAL A 491 22.91 -6.90 17.04
C VAL A 491 21.60 -7.61 17.34
N ARG A 492 21.40 -8.76 16.72
CA ARG A 492 20.22 -9.60 16.95
C ARG A 492 20.67 -11.05 17.15
N GLY A 493 20.56 -11.54 18.38
CA GLY A 493 21.06 -12.85 18.75
C GLY A 493 22.58 -12.95 18.58
N ARG A 494 23.04 -13.84 17.68
CA ARG A 494 24.47 -14.03 17.35
C ARG A 494 24.87 -13.41 16.01
N VAL A 495 24.13 -12.42 15.52
CA VAL A 495 24.42 -11.77 14.24
C VAL A 495 24.57 -10.28 14.46
N LEU A 496 25.71 -9.74 14.03
CA LEU A 496 25.96 -8.32 13.93
C LEU A 496 25.51 -7.86 12.55
N TYR A 497 24.69 -6.82 12.50
CA TYR A 497 24.31 -6.11 11.29
C TYR A 497 25.04 -4.77 11.26
N TYR A 498 25.72 -4.50 10.17
CA TYR A 498 26.36 -3.22 9.91
C TYR A 498 25.71 -2.54 8.72
N LYS A 499 25.20 -1.33 8.92
CA LYS A 499 24.58 -0.52 7.88
C LYS A 499 25.57 0.52 7.37
N HIS A 500 25.93 0.42 6.11
CA HIS A 500 26.76 1.40 5.41
C HIS A 500 26.00 1.93 4.20
N GLY A 501 25.46 3.16 4.31
CA GLY A 501 24.52 3.69 3.30
C GLY A 501 23.26 2.86 3.19
N GLU A 502 22.96 2.33 2.01
CA GLU A 502 21.81 1.44 1.76
C GLU A 502 22.13 -0.05 1.94
N SER A 503 23.40 -0.44 2.03
CA SER A 503 23.81 -1.82 2.22
C SER A 503 23.81 -2.21 3.71
N ILE A 504 23.40 -3.46 3.98
CA ILE A 504 23.43 -4.08 5.31
C ILE A 504 24.25 -5.35 5.21
N ASP A 505 25.39 -5.35 5.86
CA ASP A 505 26.24 -6.52 5.99
C ASP A 505 25.89 -7.27 7.28
N SER A 506 25.88 -8.60 7.23
CA SER A 506 25.59 -9.45 8.37
C SER A 506 26.78 -10.34 8.70
N TYR A 507 27.22 -10.33 9.95
CA TYR A 507 28.34 -11.10 10.45
C TYR A 507 27.89 -12.03 11.57
N LYS A 508 28.17 -13.32 11.43
CA LYS A 508 27.86 -14.29 12.47
C LYS A 508 28.94 -14.25 13.56
N LEU A 509 28.49 -14.03 14.79
CA LEU A 509 29.39 -13.91 15.94
C LEU A 509 29.69 -15.29 16.51
N GLU A 510 30.94 -15.74 16.41
CA GLU A 510 31.36 -17.07 16.86
C GLU A 510 31.82 -17.10 18.33
N ASN A 511 32.43 -16.00 18.82
CA ASN A 511 32.98 -15.89 20.17
C ASN A 511 32.44 -14.68 20.94
N LYS A 512 32.68 -14.62 22.26
CA LYS A 512 32.26 -13.51 23.14
C LYS A 512 32.86 -12.15 22.72
N PHE A 513 33.96 -12.16 22.02
CA PHE A 513 34.62 -10.99 21.44
C PHE A 513 35.04 -11.33 20.02
N THR A 514 34.57 -10.58 19.05
CA THR A 514 35.00 -10.72 17.65
C THR A 514 35.37 -9.34 17.15
N PHE A 515 36.57 -9.24 16.56
CA PHE A 515 37.03 -8.01 15.96
C PHE A 515 36.67 -8.01 14.48
N PHE A 516 36.04 -6.92 14.03
CA PHE A 516 35.71 -6.73 12.62
C PHE A 516 36.47 -5.51 12.10
N ARG A 517 36.95 -5.61 10.86
CA ARG A 517 37.54 -4.50 10.13
C ARG A 517 36.54 -4.05 9.05
N PHE A 518 36.10 -2.82 9.15
CA PHE A 518 35.21 -2.22 8.18
C PHE A 518 35.92 -1.04 7.50
N GLY A 519 36.48 -1.29 6.31
CA GLY A 519 37.26 -0.30 5.62
C GLY A 519 38.60 0.00 6.35
N GLU A 520 38.88 1.27 6.62
CA GLU A 520 40.11 1.71 7.32
C GLU A 520 40.01 1.69 8.84
N THR A 521 38.85 1.34 9.40
CA THR A 521 38.59 1.41 10.86
C THR A 521 38.38 0.03 11.46
N ASP A 522 39.02 -0.22 12.62
CA ASP A 522 38.88 -1.46 13.40
C ASP A 522 37.75 -1.31 14.43
N TYR A 523 36.88 -2.30 14.52
CA TYR A 523 35.76 -2.30 15.46
C TYR A 523 35.74 -3.55 16.30
N VAL A 524 35.47 -3.37 17.60
CA VAL A 524 35.32 -4.45 18.56
C VAL A 524 33.84 -4.63 18.88
N TYR A 525 33.37 -5.86 18.80
CA TYR A 525 32.06 -6.21 19.26
C TYR A 525 32.14 -7.29 20.35
N ALA A 526 31.39 -7.11 21.44
CA ALA A 526 31.28 -8.07 22.53
C ALA A 526 29.85 -8.57 22.68
N LEU A 527 29.66 -9.88 22.51
CA LEU A 527 28.42 -10.57 22.83
C LEU A 527 28.41 -10.98 24.30
N TYR A 528 27.32 -10.72 25.02
CA TYR A 528 27.16 -11.12 26.44
C TYR A 528 28.19 -10.52 27.41
N VAL A 529 28.47 -9.23 27.29
CA VAL A 529 29.30 -8.54 28.27
C VAL A 529 28.39 -7.88 29.29
N SER A 530 28.45 -8.30 30.53
CA SER A 530 27.82 -7.65 31.66
C SER A 530 28.84 -6.92 32.52
N GLY A 531 28.45 -5.82 33.13
CA GLY A 531 29.25 -5.11 34.13
C GLY A 531 30.40 -4.26 33.57
N LYS A 532 31.57 -4.30 34.24
CA LYS A 532 32.74 -3.43 33.95
C LYS A 532 33.25 -3.53 32.50
N LYS A 533 33.17 -4.72 31.87
CA LYS A 533 33.63 -4.92 30.48
C LYS A 533 32.69 -4.26 29.46
N TYR A 534 31.42 -4.19 29.75
CA TYR A 534 30.45 -3.49 28.90
C TYR A 534 30.71 -1.99 28.89
N LYS A 535 30.99 -1.42 30.06
CA LYS A 535 31.35 0.00 30.19
C LYS A 535 32.62 0.34 29.38
N ALA A 536 33.65 -0.50 29.47
CA ALA A 536 34.87 -0.32 28.68
C ALA A 536 34.63 -0.37 27.17
N LEU A 537 33.67 -1.18 26.68
CA LEU A 537 33.27 -1.22 25.29
C LEU A 537 32.49 0.03 24.89
N GLN A 538 31.59 0.49 25.74
CA GLN A 538 30.87 1.76 25.54
C GLN A 538 31.83 2.94 25.45
N ASP A 539 32.80 3.03 26.36
CA ASP A 539 33.80 4.08 26.38
C ASP A 539 34.66 4.05 25.10
N TYR A 540 35.08 2.85 24.65
CA TYR A 540 35.82 2.66 23.41
C TYR A 540 35.01 3.07 22.15
N CYS A 541 33.71 2.73 22.11
CA CYS A 541 32.85 3.12 21.01
C CYS A 541 32.55 4.62 21.01
N ALA A 542 32.41 5.22 22.21
CA ALA A 542 32.18 6.65 22.37
C ALA A 542 33.39 7.49 21.91
N GLU A 543 34.60 7.06 22.26
CA GLU A 543 35.84 7.72 21.79
C GLU A 543 35.98 7.74 20.26
N ARG A 544 35.39 6.75 19.57
CA ARG A 544 35.46 6.61 18.12
C ARG A 544 34.17 6.96 17.38
N GLN A 545 33.25 7.60 18.07
CA GLN A 545 31.92 8.01 17.52
C GLN A 545 31.11 6.87 16.89
N ILE A 546 31.23 5.66 17.41
CA ILE A 546 30.48 4.49 16.94
C ILE A 546 29.18 4.40 17.74
N THR A 547 28.05 4.42 17.03
CA THR A 547 26.73 4.29 17.68
C THR A 547 26.37 2.81 17.85
N ILE A 548 26.27 2.34 19.08
CA ILE A 548 25.79 0.99 19.41
C ILE A 548 24.27 1.08 19.53
N VAL A 549 23.53 0.31 18.74
CA VAL A 549 22.07 0.15 18.88
C VAL A 549 21.81 -1.19 19.56
N GLU A 550 21.45 -1.15 20.84
CA GLU A 550 20.95 -2.32 21.55
C GLU A 550 19.46 -2.50 21.23
N ASN A 551 19.10 -3.61 20.62
CA ASN A 551 17.72 -4.08 20.61
C ASN A 551 17.50 -4.93 21.85
N ARG A 552 16.87 -4.33 22.87
CA ARG A 552 16.33 -5.03 24.03
C ARG A 552 15.14 -5.90 23.65
#